data_fd60727ad9a44b3316777771ed5175a8
#
_entry.id   fd60727ad9a44b3316777771ed5175a8
#
_cell.length_a   1.000
_cell.length_b   1.000
_cell.length_c   1.000
_cell.angle_alpha   90.00
_cell.angle_beta   90.00
_cell.angle_gamma   90.00
#
_symmetry.space_group_name_H-M   'P 1'
#
loop_
_entity.id
_entity.type
_entity.pdbx_description
1 polymer ?
#
loop_
_entity_poly.entity_id
_entity_poly.type
_entity_poly.pdbx_seq_one_letter_code
_entity_poly.pdbx_strand_id
1 'polypeptide(L)'
;RVLFRSLFVRLVDALTKLPEGYPIFTNRGASGIDGLLATAAGIGIGADQPVVAMIGDTSTLYDLNSLALFKNVTQPTIIFVINNNGGAIFDMLPVDEEVKEQFYRLPHNGDFSQVAAMFGLKYALPYTWADLSSVLKQAYTRRRATLIEIKTNPSDGSATYKRLIEQISHAVIGE
;
A
#
# COMPACT_ATOMS: atom_id res chain seq x y z
N ARG A 1 13.04 -5.73 -3.13
CA ARG A 1 12.55 -5.87 -1.75
C ARG A 1 11.18 -5.22 -1.63
N VAL A 2 10.32 -5.77 -0.79
CA VAL A 2 8.93 -5.32 -0.69
C VAL A 2 8.56 -5.11 0.77
N LEU A 3 7.86 -4.01 1.05
CA LEU A 3 7.26 -3.67 2.35
C LEU A 3 5.74 -3.56 2.19
N PHE A 4 4.99 -4.25 3.05
CA PHE A 4 3.53 -4.25 3.03
C PHE A 4 2.91 -3.87 4.37
N ARG A 5 1.70 -3.28 4.34
CA ARG A 5 0.87 -3.02 5.51
C ARG A 5 -0.61 -3.03 5.17
N SER A 6 -1.48 -3.17 6.21
CA SER A 6 -2.94 -3.11 6.15
C SER A 6 -3.57 -4.32 5.44
N LEU A 7 -4.66 -4.13 4.74
CA LEU A 7 -5.34 -5.18 3.98
C LEU A 7 -4.40 -5.85 2.96
N PHE A 8 -3.43 -5.11 2.43
CA PHE A 8 -2.45 -5.61 1.47
C PHE A 8 -1.62 -6.78 2.00
N VAL A 9 -1.20 -6.73 3.28
CA VAL A 9 -0.46 -7.85 3.90
C VAL A 9 -1.30 -9.12 3.85
N ARG A 10 -2.57 -9.02 4.16
CA ARG A 10 -3.50 -10.16 4.17
C ARG A 10 -3.72 -10.73 2.77
N LEU A 11 -3.86 -9.85 1.77
CA LEU A 11 -4.06 -10.26 0.38
C LEU A 11 -2.78 -10.91 -0.19
N VAL A 12 -1.62 -10.35 0.09
CA VAL A 12 -0.34 -10.92 -0.37
C VAL A 12 -0.09 -12.28 0.28
N ASP A 13 -0.30 -12.39 1.59
CA ASP A 13 -0.11 -13.62 2.35
C ASP A 13 -1.05 -14.74 1.86
N ALA A 14 -2.31 -14.38 1.59
CA ALA A 14 -3.33 -15.35 1.19
C ALA A 14 -3.27 -15.74 -0.31
N LEU A 15 -2.86 -14.82 -1.19
CA LEU A 15 -3.11 -14.96 -2.63
C LEU A 15 -1.82 -14.96 -3.49
N THR A 16 -0.67 -14.60 -2.93
CA THR A 16 0.55 -14.43 -3.72
C THR A 16 1.55 -15.54 -3.46
N LYS A 17 1.98 -16.21 -4.53
CA LYS A 17 3.13 -17.11 -4.50
C LYS A 17 4.38 -16.30 -4.84
N LEU A 18 5.17 -15.97 -3.84
CA LEU A 18 6.46 -15.33 -4.05
C LEU A 18 7.58 -16.38 -4.13
N PRO A 19 8.65 -16.11 -4.88
CA PRO A 19 9.80 -16.99 -4.91
C PRO A 19 10.39 -17.21 -3.51
N GLU A 20 10.91 -18.40 -3.24
CA GLU A 20 11.60 -18.70 -1.99
C GLU A 20 12.78 -17.75 -1.78
N GLY A 21 12.93 -17.24 -0.55
CA GLY A 21 13.98 -16.29 -0.20
C GLY A 21 13.76 -14.87 -0.71
N TYR A 22 12.60 -14.56 -1.31
CA TYR A 22 12.31 -13.19 -1.72
C TYR A 22 12.18 -12.25 -0.49
N PRO A 23 12.99 -11.18 -0.39
CA PRO A 23 13.03 -10.36 0.81
C PRO A 23 11.76 -9.52 0.97
N ILE A 24 10.95 -9.89 1.95
CA ILE A 24 9.72 -9.19 2.34
C ILE A 24 9.93 -8.62 3.74
N PHE A 25 9.47 -7.40 3.94
CA PHE A 25 9.51 -6.68 5.21
C PHE A 25 8.11 -6.27 5.64
N THR A 26 7.82 -6.36 6.92
CA THR A 26 6.55 -5.90 7.50
C THR A 26 6.78 -5.32 8.88
N ASN A 27 6.09 -4.24 9.23
CA ASN A 27 6.12 -3.66 10.57
C ASN A 27 4.99 -4.27 11.42
N ARG A 28 4.99 -5.58 11.63
CA ARG A 28 3.87 -6.24 12.34
C ARG A 28 3.99 -6.25 13.87
N GLY A 29 5.13 -5.98 14.43
CA GLY A 29 5.36 -6.08 15.87
C GLY A 29 4.42 -5.20 16.69
N ALA A 30 4.55 -3.89 16.58
CA ALA A 30 3.75 -2.93 17.34
C ALA A 30 2.37 -2.63 16.75
N SER A 31 2.04 -3.14 15.57
CA SER A 31 0.75 -2.96 14.88
C SER A 31 0.33 -1.51 14.61
N GLY A 32 1.23 -0.53 14.71
CA GLY A 32 0.99 0.87 14.34
C GLY A 32 0.84 1.07 12.82
N ILE A 33 0.30 2.23 12.43
CA ILE A 33 0.19 2.66 11.03
C ILE A 33 1.23 3.74 10.68
N ASP A 34 1.99 4.16 11.64
CA ASP A 34 3.11 5.09 11.56
C ASP A 34 4.44 4.38 11.27
N GLY A 35 5.45 5.12 10.84
CA GLY A 35 6.81 4.62 10.60
C GLY A 35 6.98 3.71 9.38
N LEU A 36 5.95 3.50 8.57
CA LEU A 36 6.00 2.61 7.40
C LEU A 36 6.83 3.20 6.27
N LEU A 37 6.64 4.49 5.98
CA LEU A 37 7.42 5.21 4.98
C LEU A 37 8.86 5.39 5.45
N ALA A 38 9.07 5.68 6.75
CA ALA A 38 10.42 5.74 7.34
C ALA A 38 11.15 4.40 7.19
N THR A 39 10.48 3.29 7.46
CA THR A 39 11.03 1.94 7.27
C THR A 39 11.36 1.67 5.80
N ALA A 40 10.46 2.02 4.88
CA ALA A 40 10.69 1.86 3.45
C ALA A 40 11.91 2.68 2.97
N ALA A 41 12.04 3.92 3.43
CA ALA A 41 13.20 4.77 3.15
C ALA A 41 14.48 4.16 3.72
N GLY A 42 14.46 3.67 4.96
CA GLY A 42 15.59 3.00 5.60
C GLY A 42 16.06 1.76 4.83
N ILE A 43 15.12 0.94 4.37
CA ILE A 43 15.42 -0.22 3.50
C ILE A 43 16.03 0.25 2.17
N GLY A 44 15.49 1.32 1.57
CA GLY A 44 15.99 1.88 0.31
C GLY A 44 17.40 2.47 0.43
N ILE A 45 17.74 3.04 1.58
CA ILE A 45 19.08 3.58 1.85
C ILE A 45 20.08 2.45 2.17
N GLY A 46 19.65 1.46 2.97
CA GLY A 46 20.53 0.37 3.41
C GLY A 46 20.68 -0.78 2.42
N ALA A 47 19.77 -0.92 1.47
CA ALA A 47 19.80 -1.96 0.46
C ALA A 47 20.33 -1.40 -0.86
N ASP A 48 21.33 -2.04 -1.43
CA ASP A 48 21.79 -1.71 -2.79
C ASP A 48 20.90 -2.38 -3.86
N GLN A 49 19.58 -2.27 -3.70
CA GLN A 49 18.59 -2.89 -4.60
C GLN A 49 17.29 -2.06 -4.63
N PRO A 50 16.51 -2.16 -5.71
CA PRO A 50 15.20 -1.54 -5.79
C PRO A 50 14.26 -1.97 -4.65
N VAL A 51 13.44 -1.04 -4.17
CA VAL A 51 12.44 -1.26 -3.12
C VAL A 51 11.05 -0.95 -3.63
N VAL A 52 10.10 -1.79 -3.27
CA VAL A 52 8.67 -1.54 -3.47
C VAL A 52 8.00 -1.48 -2.11
N ALA A 53 7.37 -0.37 -1.79
CA ALA A 53 6.52 -0.21 -0.61
C ALA A 53 5.06 -0.19 -1.06
N MET A 54 4.20 -0.95 -0.38
CA MET A 54 2.75 -0.99 -0.64
C MET A 54 2.02 -0.60 0.64
N ILE A 55 1.42 0.57 0.65
CA ILE A 55 0.89 1.22 1.84
C ILE A 55 -0.51 1.76 1.52
N GLY A 56 -1.42 1.70 2.48
CA GLY A 56 -2.73 2.34 2.36
C GLY A 56 -2.63 3.86 2.49
N ASP A 57 -3.62 4.56 1.96
CA ASP A 57 -3.77 6.01 2.02
C ASP A 57 -3.71 6.57 3.45
N THR A 58 -4.54 6.07 4.35
CA THR A 58 -4.55 6.48 5.76
C THR A 58 -3.17 6.31 6.41
N SER A 59 -2.52 5.16 6.21
CA SER A 59 -1.17 4.93 6.75
C SER A 59 -0.14 5.87 6.14
N THR A 60 -0.29 6.24 4.87
CA THR A 60 0.57 7.22 4.21
C THR A 60 0.41 8.60 4.83
N LEU A 61 -0.83 9.00 5.13
CA LEU A 61 -1.12 10.28 5.78
C LEU A 61 -0.57 10.37 7.20
N TYR A 62 -0.62 9.26 7.96
CA TYR A 62 -0.07 9.21 9.33
C TYR A 62 1.46 9.28 9.37
N ASP A 63 2.15 8.91 8.30
CA ASP A 63 3.62 8.92 8.22
C ASP A 63 4.13 9.88 7.12
N LEU A 64 3.33 10.89 6.80
CA LEU A 64 3.54 11.78 5.66
C LEU A 64 4.92 12.44 5.65
N ASN A 65 5.37 12.92 6.82
CA ASN A 65 6.64 13.62 6.97
C ASN A 65 7.85 12.74 6.61
N SER A 66 7.73 11.43 6.73
CA SER A 66 8.77 10.47 6.37
C SER A 66 9.08 10.43 4.87
N LEU A 67 8.19 10.99 4.03
CA LEU A 67 8.48 11.16 2.60
C LEU A 67 9.71 12.03 2.35
N ALA A 68 10.05 12.94 3.26
CA ALA A 68 11.27 13.74 3.18
C ALA A 68 12.56 12.90 3.17
N LEU A 69 12.54 11.70 3.73
CA LEU A 69 13.69 10.79 3.78
C LEU A 69 14.05 10.22 2.41
N PHE A 70 13.08 10.13 1.49
CA PHE A 70 13.28 9.54 0.17
C PHE A 70 14.18 10.39 -0.74
N LYS A 71 14.47 11.64 -0.41
CA LYS A 71 15.48 12.46 -1.11
C LYS A 71 16.88 11.83 -1.03
N ASN A 72 17.14 11.03 -0.01
CA ASN A 72 18.43 10.38 0.23
C ASN A 72 18.51 8.97 -0.38
N VAL A 73 17.43 8.47 -0.95
CA VAL A 73 17.39 7.15 -1.58
C VAL A 73 17.96 7.24 -2.98
N THR A 74 18.98 6.42 -3.26
CA THR A 74 19.70 6.39 -4.55
C THR A 74 19.30 5.22 -5.45
N GLN A 75 18.54 4.28 -4.93
CA GLN A 75 18.01 3.14 -5.68
C GLN A 75 16.56 3.40 -6.13
N PRO A 76 16.10 2.77 -7.21
CA PRO A 76 14.70 2.84 -7.60
C PRO A 76 13.81 2.46 -6.43
N THR A 77 12.95 3.37 -6.00
CA THR A 77 11.99 3.12 -4.91
C THR A 77 10.60 3.45 -5.38
N ILE A 78 9.72 2.46 -5.35
CA ILE A 78 8.33 2.60 -5.75
C ILE A 78 7.46 2.57 -4.51
N ILE A 79 6.71 3.63 -4.29
CA ILE A 79 5.76 3.74 -3.18
C ILE A 79 4.36 3.65 -3.78
N PHE A 80 3.72 2.48 -3.66
CA PHE A 80 2.30 2.34 -3.97
C PHE A 80 1.48 2.86 -2.82
N VAL A 81 0.63 3.83 -3.10
CA VAL A 81 -0.42 4.29 -2.20
C VAL A 81 -1.75 3.76 -2.72
N ILE A 82 -2.31 2.80 -2.00
CA ILE A 82 -3.65 2.28 -2.31
C ILE A 82 -4.65 3.20 -1.65
N ASN A 83 -5.28 4.03 -2.48
CA ASN A 83 -6.21 5.05 -2.03
C ASN A 83 -7.65 4.58 -2.22
N ASN A 84 -8.26 4.15 -1.13
CA ASN A 84 -9.68 3.84 -1.04
C ASN A 84 -10.45 4.89 -0.22
N ASN A 85 -9.84 6.06 -0.01
CA ASN A 85 -10.39 7.21 0.70
C ASN A 85 -10.72 6.93 2.17
N GLY A 86 -9.83 6.21 2.88
CA GLY A 86 -9.92 6.06 4.33
C GLY A 86 -9.75 4.64 4.85
N GLY A 87 -10.33 4.36 6.00
CA GLY A 87 -10.16 3.14 6.76
C GLY A 87 -11.02 1.95 6.31
N ALA A 88 -11.13 1.65 5.02
CA ALA A 88 -11.98 0.56 4.50
C ALA A 88 -11.66 -0.85 5.06
N ILE A 89 -10.51 -1.06 5.69
CA ILE A 89 -10.21 -2.29 6.43
C ILE A 89 -11.23 -2.56 7.55
N PHE A 90 -11.81 -1.50 8.12
CA PHE A 90 -12.77 -1.59 9.21
C PHE A 90 -14.16 -2.07 8.75
N ASP A 91 -14.43 -2.15 7.46
CA ASP A 91 -15.63 -2.76 6.91
C ASP A 91 -15.74 -4.27 7.25
N MET A 92 -14.61 -4.87 7.64
CA MET A 92 -14.58 -6.26 8.10
C MET A 92 -14.96 -6.43 9.58
N LEU A 93 -15.12 -5.34 10.33
CA LEU A 93 -15.55 -5.41 11.73
C LEU A 93 -17.07 -5.66 11.83
N PRO A 94 -17.51 -6.49 12.79
CA PRO A 94 -18.92 -6.72 13.07
C PRO A 94 -19.51 -5.57 13.90
N VAL A 95 -19.54 -4.37 13.32
CA VAL A 95 -20.03 -3.13 13.94
C VAL A 95 -21.06 -2.50 13.00
N ASP A 96 -22.01 -1.79 13.56
CA ASP A 96 -23.06 -1.11 12.80
C ASP A 96 -22.49 -0.11 11.79
N GLU A 97 -23.16 0.00 10.63
CA GLU A 97 -22.68 0.79 9.51
C GLU A 97 -22.54 2.29 9.86
N GLU A 98 -23.48 2.81 10.64
CA GLU A 98 -23.47 4.19 11.12
C GLU A 98 -22.23 4.51 11.96
N VAL A 99 -21.83 3.56 12.82
CA VAL A 99 -20.64 3.67 13.67
C VAL A 99 -19.37 3.58 12.82
N LYS A 100 -19.36 2.72 11.78
CA LYS A 100 -18.22 2.64 10.85
C LYS A 100 -18.01 3.95 10.10
N GLU A 101 -19.09 4.52 9.54
CA GLU A 101 -19.03 5.80 8.83
C GLU A 101 -18.48 6.90 9.72
N GLN A 102 -19.00 7.01 10.93
CA GLN A 102 -18.68 8.11 11.82
C GLN A 102 -17.29 8.04 12.42
N PHE A 103 -16.80 6.82 12.77
CA PHE A 103 -15.60 6.67 13.62
C PHE A 103 -14.45 5.89 13.00
N TYR A 104 -14.69 5.11 11.94
CA TYR A 104 -13.69 4.20 11.41
C TYR A 104 -13.24 4.52 9.99
N ARG A 105 -14.16 4.87 9.09
CA ARG A 105 -13.81 5.11 7.69
C ARG A 105 -13.00 6.38 7.49
N LEU A 106 -13.38 7.47 8.16
CA LEU A 106 -12.67 8.75 8.18
C LEU A 106 -12.17 9.16 6.77
N PRO A 107 -13.09 9.43 5.82
CA PRO A 107 -12.71 9.79 4.46
C PRO A 107 -11.91 11.11 4.47
N HIS A 108 -10.74 11.11 3.82
CA HIS A 108 -9.82 12.25 3.86
C HIS A 108 -9.84 13.13 2.61
N ASN A 109 -10.33 12.62 1.47
CA ASN A 109 -10.35 13.30 0.17
C ASN A 109 -9.01 13.92 -0.23
N GLY A 110 -7.90 13.33 0.22
CA GLY A 110 -6.56 13.83 -0.01
C GLY A 110 -6.08 13.65 -1.45
N ASP A 111 -5.29 14.62 -1.92
CA ASP A 111 -4.64 14.59 -3.22
C ASP A 111 -3.14 14.24 -3.07
N PHE A 112 -2.78 13.02 -3.38
CA PHE A 112 -1.40 12.53 -3.27
C PHE A 112 -0.48 13.11 -4.36
N SER A 113 -1.00 13.73 -5.41
CA SER A 113 -0.18 14.44 -6.39
C SER A 113 0.49 15.66 -5.76
N GLN A 114 -0.26 16.40 -4.94
CA GLN A 114 0.25 17.55 -4.20
C GLN A 114 1.23 17.13 -3.10
N VAL A 115 0.95 16.00 -2.43
CA VAL A 115 1.87 15.40 -1.46
C VAL A 115 3.19 15.04 -2.13
N ALA A 116 3.16 14.36 -3.26
CA ALA A 116 4.37 13.99 -3.98
C ALA A 116 5.18 15.24 -4.40
N ALA A 117 4.50 16.26 -4.90
CA ALA A 117 5.12 17.53 -5.28
C ALA A 117 5.79 18.23 -4.09
N MET A 118 5.13 18.26 -2.92
CA MET A 118 5.66 18.87 -1.70
C MET A 118 7.00 18.24 -1.27
N PHE A 119 7.16 16.93 -1.42
CA PHE A 119 8.37 16.20 -1.06
C PHE A 119 9.33 15.95 -2.23
N GLY A 120 9.06 16.51 -3.41
CA GLY A 120 9.90 16.37 -4.60
C GLY A 120 9.93 14.96 -5.20
N LEU A 121 8.90 14.17 -4.95
CA LEU A 121 8.74 12.83 -5.51
C LEU A 121 8.12 12.89 -6.91
N LYS A 122 8.45 11.90 -7.76
CA LYS A 122 7.69 11.68 -8.97
C LYS A 122 6.35 11.06 -8.63
N TYR A 123 5.29 11.55 -9.26
CA TYR A 123 3.93 11.05 -9.09
C TYR A 123 3.40 10.40 -10.35
N ALA A 124 2.60 9.35 -10.19
CA ALA A 124 1.82 8.73 -11.25
C ALA A 124 0.48 8.18 -10.73
N LEU A 125 -0.54 8.29 -11.56
CA LEU A 125 -1.89 7.77 -11.32
C LEU A 125 -2.31 6.93 -12.53
N PRO A 126 -1.95 5.64 -12.58
CA PRO A 126 -2.36 4.76 -13.67
C PRO A 126 -3.84 4.40 -13.54
N TYR A 127 -4.57 4.42 -14.66
CA TYR A 127 -5.99 4.04 -14.73
C TYR A 127 -6.19 2.65 -15.32
N THR A 128 -5.18 2.12 -16.04
CA THR A 128 -5.24 0.79 -16.67
C THR A 128 -4.01 -0.03 -16.30
N TRP A 129 -4.07 -1.34 -16.51
CA TRP A 129 -2.91 -2.23 -16.34
C TRP A 129 -1.77 -1.88 -17.31
N ALA A 130 -2.09 -1.38 -18.51
CA ALA A 130 -1.09 -0.94 -19.48
C ALA A 130 -0.37 0.32 -18.97
N ASP A 131 -1.10 1.30 -18.42
CA ASP A 131 -0.51 2.49 -17.81
C ASP A 131 0.39 2.11 -16.65
N LEU A 132 -0.09 1.23 -15.76
CA LEU A 132 0.68 0.75 -14.62
C LEU A 132 1.98 0.08 -15.07
N SER A 133 1.92 -0.79 -16.07
CA SER A 133 3.11 -1.44 -16.62
C SER A 133 4.12 -0.44 -17.17
N SER A 134 3.64 0.58 -17.89
CA SER A 134 4.48 1.66 -18.43
C SER A 134 5.14 2.47 -17.31
N VAL A 135 4.36 2.87 -16.31
CA VAL A 135 4.84 3.63 -15.14
C VAL A 135 5.90 2.83 -14.37
N LEU A 136 5.66 1.54 -14.14
CA LEU A 136 6.59 0.66 -13.44
C LEU A 136 7.94 0.56 -14.18
N LYS A 137 7.94 0.35 -15.49
CA LYS A 137 9.16 0.31 -16.30
C LYS A 137 9.96 1.61 -16.13
N GLN A 138 9.30 2.76 -16.17
CA GLN A 138 9.95 4.05 -15.96
C GLN A 138 10.47 4.23 -14.53
N ALA A 139 9.70 3.81 -13.52
CA ALA A 139 10.09 3.93 -12.12
C ALA A 139 11.32 3.08 -11.78
N TYR A 140 11.42 1.88 -12.34
CA TYR A 140 12.58 0.99 -12.16
C TYR A 140 13.89 1.53 -12.78
N THR A 141 13.81 2.39 -13.78
CA THR A 141 15.00 3.03 -14.38
C THR A 141 15.46 4.28 -13.65
N ARG A 142 14.63 4.81 -12.75
CA ARG A 142 14.92 6.05 -12.00
C ARG A 142 15.62 5.71 -10.69
N ARG A 143 16.76 6.34 -10.45
CA ARG A 143 17.43 6.29 -9.14
C ARG A 143 16.82 7.30 -8.15
N ARG A 144 15.52 7.28 -8.01
CA ARG A 144 14.73 8.15 -7.11
C ARG A 144 13.40 7.48 -6.78
N ALA A 145 12.76 7.96 -5.71
CA ALA A 145 11.45 7.50 -5.34
C ALA A 145 10.35 7.99 -6.31
N THR A 146 9.43 7.11 -6.61
CA THR A 146 8.20 7.37 -7.36
C THR A 146 7.01 6.96 -6.53
N LEU A 147 6.08 7.88 -6.29
CA LEU A 147 4.79 7.59 -5.67
C LEU A 147 3.79 7.25 -6.77
N ILE A 148 3.23 6.06 -6.69
CA ILE A 148 2.18 5.57 -7.59
C ILE A 148 0.90 5.43 -6.78
N GLU A 149 -0.07 6.27 -7.06
CA GLU A 149 -1.38 6.18 -6.44
C GLU A 149 -2.27 5.23 -7.23
N ILE A 150 -2.88 4.28 -6.55
CA ILE A 150 -3.91 3.39 -7.10
C ILE A 150 -5.23 3.72 -6.42
N LYS A 151 -6.11 4.42 -7.13
CA LYS A 151 -7.46 4.72 -6.63
C LYS A 151 -8.35 3.49 -6.76
N THR A 152 -9.01 3.14 -5.69
CA THR A 152 -9.98 2.03 -5.63
C THR A 152 -11.28 2.51 -4.99
N ASN A 153 -12.36 1.80 -5.27
CA ASN A 153 -13.61 2.06 -4.57
C ASN A 153 -13.46 1.62 -3.08
N PRO A 154 -13.94 2.40 -2.11
CA PRO A 154 -13.83 2.06 -0.69
C PRO A 154 -14.33 0.66 -0.31
N SER A 155 -15.44 0.19 -0.90
CA SER A 155 -16.05 -1.10 -0.57
C SER A 155 -15.46 -2.30 -1.31
N ASP A 156 -14.76 -2.11 -2.43
CA ASP A 156 -14.35 -3.22 -3.32
C ASP A 156 -13.34 -4.16 -2.67
N GLY A 157 -12.40 -3.62 -1.89
CA GLY A 157 -11.36 -4.40 -1.24
C GLY A 157 -11.91 -5.37 -0.20
N SER A 158 -12.77 -4.89 0.68
CA SER A 158 -13.38 -5.70 1.75
C SER A 158 -14.39 -6.72 1.17
N ALA A 159 -15.19 -6.32 0.19
CA ALA A 159 -16.13 -7.22 -0.50
C ALA A 159 -15.40 -8.35 -1.24
N THR A 160 -14.32 -8.02 -1.96
CA THR A 160 -13.51 -9.02 -2.66
C THR A 160 -12.84 -9.98 -1.68
N TYR A 161 -12.29 -9.49 -0.57
CA TYR A 161 -11.69 -10.34 0.45
C TYR A 161 -12.71 -11.30 1.06
N LYS A 162 -13.89 -10.83 1.45
CA LYS A 162 -14.97 -11.68 2.00
C LYS A 162 -15.34 -12.79 1.01
N ARG A 163 -15.59 -12.43 -0.25
CA ARG A 163 -15.93 -13.41 -1.30
C ARG A 163 -14.86 -14.48 -1.49
N LEU A 164 -13.58 -14.09 -1.48
CA LEU A 164 -12.47 -15.04 -1.62
C LEU A 164 -12.38 -16.00 -0.44
N ILE A 165 -12.55 -15.52 0.79
CA ILE A 165 -12.55 -16.37 1.98
C ILE A 165 -13.72 -17.36 1.95
N GLU A 166 -14.91 -16.92 1.55
CA GLU A 166 -16.07 -17.80 1.37
C GLU A 166 -15.80 -18.90 0.34
N GLN A 167 -15.24 -18.54 -0.83
CA GLN A 167 -14.88 -19.51 -1.87
C GLN A 167 -13.85 -20.55 -1.38
N ILE A 168 -12.81 -20.11 -0.67
CA ILE A 168 -11.81 -21.01 -0.10
C ILE A 168 -12.44 -21.93 0.96
N SER A 169 -13.29 -21.40 1.83
CA SER A 169 -13.96 -22.19 2.87
C SER A 169 -14.85 -23.28 2.26
N HIS A 170 -15.60 -22.96 1.20
CA HIS A 170 -16.41 -23.95 0.49
C HIS A 170 -15.57 -25.02 -0.24
N ALA A 171 -14.43 -24.65 -0.79
CA ALA A 171 -13.54 -25.59 -1.47
C ALA A 171 -12.86 -26.58 -0.50
N VAL A 172 -12.59 -26.16 0.75
CA VAL A 172 -11.95 -27.00 1.78
C VAL A 172 -12.96 -27.93 2.48
N ILE A 173 -14.25 -27.54 2.55
CA ILE A 173 -15.30 -28.34 3.21
C ILE A 173 -15.94 -29.35 2.24
N GLY A 174 -15.68 -29.21 0.94
CA GLY A 174 -16.25 -30.08 -0.11
C GLY A 174 -15.39 -31.31 -0.46
N GLU A 175 -14.31 -31.55 0.28
CA GLU A 175 -13.55 -32.80 0.30
C GLU A 175 -13.89 -33.60 1.56
#